data_5a10de34a70d00640745630a80f2f11a
#
_entry.id   5a10de34a70d00640745630a80f2f11a
#
_cell.length_a   1.000
_cell.length_b   1.000
_cell.length_c   1.000
_cell.angle_alpha   90.00
_cell.angle_beta   90.00
_cell.angle_gamma   90.00
#
_symmetry.space_group_name_H-M   'P 1'
#
loop_
_entity.id
_entity.type
_entity.pdbx_description
1 polymer ?
#
loop_
_entity_poly.entity_id
_entity_poly.type
_entity_poly.pdbx_seq_one_letter_code
_entity_poly.pdbx_strand_id
1 'polypeptide(L)'
;LRADTAKNLSGESIPGDSFPGFKKNKISVVTREPLGVVLAIAPFNYPINLAASKIAPAIVAGNSVILKPATQGSLCGLYLAKVFEEAGVPAGVINTVTGRGRDIGDYIVTHKSVDFINFTGSTEIGERISRLTTMVPLLMELGGKDAAIVLADADLDLAATNIVAGAYSYSGQRCTAVKRVLVVDSVADALVEKVKALVS
;
A
#
# COMPACT_ATOMS: atom_id res chain seq x y z
N LEU A 1 4.59 -1.83 -15.45
CA LEU A 1 5.30 -0.82 -14.62
C LEU A 1 6.25 -1.50 -13.60
N ARG A 2 5.78 -2.46 -12.77
CA ARG A 2 6.62 -3.10 -11.72
C ARG A 2 7.66 -4.05 -12.30
N ALA A 3 7.31 -4.80 -13.33
CA ALA A 3 8.26 -5.64 -14.05
C ALA A 3 9.38 -4.84 -14.73
N ASP A 4 9.05 -3.66 -15.24
CA ASP A 4 10.05 -2.77 -15.83
C ASP A 4 10.95 -2.14 -14.77
N THR A 5 10.39 -1.76 -13.61
CA THR A 5 11.18 -1.28 -12.47
C THR A 5 12.16 -2.33 -11.97
N ALA A 6 11.76 -3.61 -12.00
CA ALA A 6 12.61 -4.73 -11.60
C ALA A 6 13.90 -4.84 -12.42
N LYS A 7 13.85 -4.52 -13.71
CA LYS A 7 15.02 -4.53 -14.59
C LYS A 7 16.07 -3.47 -14.24
N ASN A 8 15.69 -2.50 -13.42
CA ASN A 8 16.55 -1.40 -12.99
C ASN A 8 17.05 -1.54 -11.54
N LEU A 9 16.85 -2.72 -10.93
CA LEU A 9 17.44 -3.03 -9.62
C LEU A 9 18.93 -3.28 -9.81
N SER A 10 19.72 -2.21 -9.74
CA SER A 10 21.18 -2.25 -9.87
C SER A 10 21.86 -1.79 -8.58
N GLY A 11 23.11 -2.18 -8.42
CA GLY A 11 24.01 -1.61 -7.43
C GLY A 11 24.62 -0.29 -7.90
N GLU A 12 25.50 0.28 -7.11
CA GLU A 12 26.20 1.52 -7.38
C GLU A 12 27.69 1.35 -7.10
N SER A 13 28.53 1.92 -7.96
CA SER A 13 29.98 1.99 -7.74
C SER A 13 30.38 3.46 -7.55
N ILE A 14 30.99 3.77 -6.41
CA ILE A 14 31.35 5.14 -6.01
C ILE A 14 32.86 5.23 -5.90
N PRO A 15 33.53 6.02 -6.77
CA PRO A 15 34.96 6.27 -6.66
C PRO A 15 35.32 7.02 -5.35
N GLY A 16 36.41 6.66 -4.72
CA GLY A 16 36.83 7.23 -3.43
C GLY A 16 37.22 8.71 -3.53
N ASP A 17 37.63 9.19 -4.70
CA ASP A 17 37.96 10.59 -4.96
C ASP A 17 36.73 11.52 -5.05
N SER A 18 35.51 10.95 -5.06
CA SER A 18 34.26 11.72 -4.97
C SER A 18 34.03 12.34 -3.58
N PHE A 19 34.80 11.94 -2.56
CA PHE A 19 34.62 12.42 -1.18
C PHE A 19 35.84 13.13 -0.65
N PRO A 20 35.71 14.32 -0.01
CA PRO A 20 36.81 15.03 0.64
C PRO A 20 37.51 14.16 1.70
N GLY A 21 38.81 14.09 1.66
CA GLY A 21 39.62 13.32 2.64
C GLY A 21 39.78 11.84 2.32
N PHE A 22 39.16 11.33 1.25
CA PHE A 22 39.31 9.93 0.81
C PHE A 22 40.62 9.72 0.02
N LYS A 23 41.23 8.54 0.16
CA LYS A 23 42.38 8.15 -0.65
C LYS A 23 41.92 7.66 -2.04
N LYS A 24 42.60 8.12 -3.10
CA LYS A 24 42.24 7.84 -4.51
C LYS A 24 42.17 6.36 -4.92
N ASN A 25 42.70 5.46 -4.12
CA ASN A 25 42.77 4.03 -4.40
C ASN A 25 41.65 3.20 -3.77
N LYS A 26 40.55 3.83 -3.32
CA LYS A 26 39.39 3.15 -2.77
C LYS A 26 38.19 3.28 -3.70
N ILE A 27 37.44 2.19 -3.82
CA ILE A 27 36.16 2.13 -4.50
C ILE A 27 35.14 1.53 -3.53
N SER A 28 34.00 2.18 -3.41
CA SER A 28 32.86 1.64 -2.67
C SER A 28 31.89 1.01 -3.67
N VAL A 29 31.50 -0.21 -3.39
CA VAL A 29 30.48 -0.94 -4.17
C VAL A 29 29.28 -1.14 -3.27
N VAL A 30 28.13 -0.64 -3.70
CA VAL A 30 26.84 -0.80 -3.01
C VAL A 30 26.02 -1.82 -3.76
N THR A 31 25.61 -2.87 -3.10
CA THR A 31 24.70 -3.90 -3.63
C THR A 31 23.37 -3.86 -2.90
N ARG A 32 22.32 -4.36 -3.54
CA ARG A 32 21.01 -4.55 -2.94
C ARG A 32 20.82 -6.01 -2.60
N GLU A 33 20.44 -6.28 -1.34
CA GLU A 33 20.23 -7.63 -0.84
C GLU A 33 18.76 -7.80 -0.43
N PRO A 34 18.18 -9.02 -0.54
CA PRO A 34 16.86 -9.32 -0.02
C PRO A 34 16.79 -9.08 1.50
N LEU A 35 15.66 -8.62 1.99
CA LEU A 35 15.42 -8.48 3.43
C LEU A 35 15.16 -9.83 4.10
N GLY A 36 14.54 -10.78 3.38
CA GLY A 36 14.17 -12.10 3.89
C GLY A 36 12.67 -12.38 3.73
N VAL A 37 11.95 -12.50 4.84
CA VAL A 37 10.51 -12.81 4.86
C VAL A 37 9.68 -11.53 4.99
N VAL A 38 8.91 -11.23 3.96
CA VAL A 38 7.98 -10.09 3.92
C VAL A 38 6.58 -10.55 4.32
N LEU A 39 6.04 -10.00 5.41
CA LEU A 39 4.65 -10.14 5.76
C LEU A 39 3.81 -9.08 5.01
N ALA A 40 3.03 -9.53 4.05
CA ALA A 40 2.15 -8.71 3.21
C ALA A 40 0.70 -8.81 3.72
N ILE A 41 0.18 -7.75 4.34
CA ILE A 41 -1.21 -7.69 4.84
C ILE A 41 -2.02 -6.80 3.91
N ALA A 42 -2.98 -7.40 3.20
CA ALA A 42 -3.81 -6.72 2.21
C ALA A 42 -5.23 -6.45 2.72
N PRO A 43 -5.85 -5.32 2.34
CA PRO A 43 -7.19 -4.94 2.75
C PRO A 43 -8.26 -5.60 1.88
N PHE A 44 -9.54 -5.39 2.24
CA PHE A 44 -10.69 -5.99 1.56
C PHE A 44 -11.15 -5.23 0.31
N ASN A 45 -10.91 -3.92 0.23
CA ASN A 45 -11.48 -3.05 -0.79
C ASN A 45 -10.82 -3.19 -2.19
N TYR A 46 -9.54 -3.53 -2.23
CA TYR A 46 -8.80 -3.85 -3.46
C TYR A 46 -7.99 -5.15 -3.26
N PRO A 47 -8.66 -6.30 -3.05
CA PRO A 47 -8.02 -7.52 -2.54
C PRO A 47 -6.94 -8.10 -3.47
N ILE A 48 -7.11 -7.95 -4.79
CA ILE A 48 -6.11 -8.40 -5.78
C ILE A 48 -5.02 -7.34 -5.96
N ASN A 49 -5.43 -6.09 -6.26
CA ASN A 49 -4.46 -5.04 -6.60
C ASN A 49 -3.50 -4.75 -5.45
N LEU A 50 -4.02 -4.58 -4.23
CA LEU A 50 -3.17 -4.25 -3.08
C LEU A 50 -2.38 -5.46 -2.56
N ALA A 51 -2.84 -6.69 -2.76
CA ALA A 51 -2.02 -7.87 -2.52
C ALA A 51 -0.88 -7.98 -3.55
N ALA A 52 -1.19 -7.88 -4.84
CA ALA A 52 -0.19 -7.93 -5.91
C ALA A 52 0.85 -6.80 -5.77
N SER A 53 0.42 -5.62 -5.29
CA SER A 53 1.31 -4.47 -5.06
C SER A 53 2.36 -4.72 -3.98
N LYS A 54 2.12 -5.65 -3.08
CA LYS A 54 3.04 -6.06 -2.03
C LYS A 54 3.89 -7.25 -2.43
N ILE A 55 3.26 -8.25 -3.03
CA ILE A 55 3.92 -9.50 -3.44
C ILE A 55 4.95 -9.24 -4.54
N ALA A 56 4.54 -8.59 -5.64
CA ALA A 56 5.38 -8.47 -6.82
C ALA A 56 6.74 -7.78 -6.56
N PRO A 57 6.82 -6.62 -5.88
CA PRO A 57 8.11 -6.02 -5.58
C PRO A 57 8.94 -6.85 -4.59
N ALA A 58 8.29 -7.56 -3.65
CA ALA A 58 9.00 -8.39 -2.69
C ALA A 58 9.72 -9.56 -3.37
N ILE A 59 9.01 -10.33 -4.21
CA ILE A 59 9.61 -11.49 -4.89
C ILE A 59 10.66 -11.08 -5.93
N VAL A 60 10.45 -9.98 -6.64
CA VAL A 60 11.43 -9.47 -7.60
C VAL A 60 12.74 -9.04 -6.92
N ALA A 61 12.65 -8.53 -5.69
CA ALA A 61 13.81 -8.20 -4.87
C ALA A 61 14.43 -9.41 -4.15
N GLY A 62 13.98 -10.63 -4.45
CA GLY A 62 14.54 -11.88 -3.91
C GLY A 62 13.99 -12.31 -2.56
N ASN A 63 12.91 -11.69 -2.07
CA ASN A 63 12.30 -12.05 -0.78
C ASN A 63 11.26 -13.16 -0.93
N SER A 64 10.98 -13.87 0.17
CA SER A 64 9.78 -14.68 0.33
C SER A 64 8.65 -13.86 0.97
N VAL A 65 7.40 -14.27 0.73
CA VAL A 65 6.21 -13.52 1.16
C VAL A 65 5.25 -14.42 1.94
N ILE A 66 4.80 -13.91 3.07
CA ILE A 66 3.61 -14.41 3.76
C ILE A 66 2.47 -13.44 3.45
N LEU A 67 1.53 -13.87 2.62
CA LEU A 67 0.33 -13.07 2.31
C LEU A 67 -0.76 -13.35 3.34
N LYS A 68 -1.21 -12.31 4.03
CA LYS A 68 -2.43 -12.33 4.83
C LYS A 68 -3.49 -11.44 4.15
N PRO A 69 -4.44 -11.99 3.40
CA PRO A 69 -5.56 -11.24 2.87
C PRO A 69 -6.53 -10.83 3.99
N ALA A 70 -7.37 -9.83 3.72
CA ALA A 70 -8.53 -9.57 4.59
C ALA A 70 -9.46 -10.78 4.61
N THR A 71 -10.20 -10.98 5.70
CA THR A 71 -11.12 -12.11 5.83
C THR A 71 -12.14 -12.15 4.68
N GLN A 72 -12.71 -10.99 4.31
CA GLN A 72 -13.67 -10.87 3.20
C GLN A 72 -13.03 -11.10 1.82
N GLY A 73 -11.72 -10.87 1.69
CA GLY A 73 -10.94 -11.06 0.46
C GLY A 73 -10.11 -12.35 0.43
N SER A 74 -10.35 -13.30 1.33
CA SER A 74 -9.51 -14.50 1.47
C SER A 74 -9.45 -15.32 0.19
N LEU A 75 -10.56 -15.53 -0.51
CA LEU A 75 -10.59 -16.25 -1.78
C LEU A 75 -9.74 -15.55 -2.85
N CYS A 76 -9.84 -14.21 -2.94
CA CYS A 76 -9.02 -13.45 -3.87
C CYS A 76 -7.51 -13.63 -3.61
N GLY A 77 -7.11 -13.63 -2.33
CA GLY A 77 -5.72 -13.86 -1.95
C GLY A 77 -5.23 -15.26 -2.29
N LEU A 78 -6.05 -16.28 -2.06
CA LEU A 78 -5.73 -17.68 -2.40
C LEU A 78 -5.61 -17.88 -3.92
N TYR A 79 -6.56 -17.33 -4.70
CA TYR A 79 -6.48 -17.37 -6.16
C TYR A 79 -5.27 -16.63 -6.69
N LEU A 80 -4.94 -15.48 -6.10
CA LEU A 80 -3.74 -14.73 -6.51
C LEU A 80 -2.46 -15.53 -6.27
N ALA A 81 -2.35 -16.22 -5.12
CA ALA A 81 -1.21 -17.10 -4.84
C ALA A 81 -1.11 -18.23 -5.87
N LYS A 82 -2.25 -18.83 -6.23
CA LYS A 82 -2.31 -19.87 -7.28
C LYS A 82 -1.86 -19.35 -8.65
N VAL A 83 -2.25 -18.13 -9.02
CA VAL A 83 -1.80 -17.49 -10.27
C VAL A 83 -0.27 -17.34 -10.29
N PHE A 84 0.35 -16.95 -9.19
CA PHE A 84 1.82 -16.88 -9.08
C PHE A 84 2.48 -18.26 -9.18
N GLU A 85 1.89 -19.29 -8.57
CA GLU A 85 2.36 -20.67 -8.68
C GLU A 85 2.31 -21.17 -10.13
N GLU A 86 1.17 -20.98 -10.81
CA GLU A 86 0.99 -21.34 -12.22
C GLU A 86 1.92 -20.54 -13.17
N ALA A 87 2.30 -19.33 -12.77
CA ALA A 87 3.30 -18.51 -13.47
C ALA A 87 4.75 -18.97 -13.23
N GLY A 88 4.97 -20.01 -12.43
CA GLY A 88 6.28 -20.59 -12.19
C GLY A 88 7.05 -20.03 -10.99
N VAL A 89 6.39 -19.32 -10.09
CA VAL A 89 7.02 -18.92 -8.83
C VAL A 89 7.28 -20.17 -7.97
N PRO A 90 8.52 -20.40 -7.50
CA PRO A 90 8.85 -21.61 -6.76
C PRO A 90 8.05 -21.80 -5.49
N ALA A 91 7.78 -23.05 -5.12
CA ALA A 91 7.09 -23.39 -3.89
C ALA A 91 7.80 -22.78 -2.66
N GLY A 92 7.03 -22.26 -1.73
CA GLY A 92 7.55 -21.62 -0.52
C GLY A 92 7.92 -20.14 -0.65
N VAL A 93 8.02 -19.61 -1.87
CA VAL A 93 8.27 -18.16 -2.07
C VAL A 93 7.05 -17.33 -1.71
N ILE A 94 5.85 -17.80 -2.00
CA ILE A 94 4.59 -17.16 -1.59
C ILE A 94 3.78 -18.14 -0.76
N ASN A 95 3.46 -17.76 0.47
CA ASN A 95 2.66 -18.54 1.40
C ASN A 95 1.46 -17.71 1.84
N THR A 96 0.25 -18.27 1.84
CA THR A 96 -0.96 -17.55 2.23
C THR A 96 -1.48 -18.05 3.57
N VAL A 97 -1.70 -17.12 4.50
CA VAL A 97 -2.30 -17.39 5.81
C VAL A 97 -3.64 -16.67 5.91
N THR A 98 -4.72 -17.42 6.11
CA THR A 98 -6.06 -16.88 6.31
C THR A 98 -6.44 -16.89 7.79
N GLY A 99 -7.24 -15.91 8.21
CA GLY A 99 -7.71 -15.78 9.58
C GLY A 99 -8.12 -14.36 9.91
N ARG A 100 -8.89 -14.20 10.98
CA ARG A 100 -9.28 -12.87 11.46
C ARG A 100 -8.08 -12.16 12.08
N GLY A 101 -7.92 -10.86 11.80
CA GLY A 101 -6.83 -10.08 12.36
C GLY A 101 -6.75 -10.11 13.89
N ARG A 102 -7.93 -10.13 14.57
CA ARG A 102 -7.99 -10.21 16.04
C ARG A 102 -7.49 -11.56 16.61
N ASP A 103 -7.54 -12.63 15.81
CA ASP A 103 -7.19 -13.97 16.28
C ASP A 103 -5.71 -14.30 16.02
N ILE A 104 -5.17 -13.87 14.87
CA ILE A 104 -3.82 -14.23 14.45
C ILE A 104 -2.89 -13.01 14.23
N GLY A 105 -3.44 -11.78 14.23
CA GLY A 105 -2.71 -10.59 13.82
C GLY A 105 -1.47 -10.32 14.65
N ASP A 106 -1.61 -10.27 15.96
CA ASP A 106 -0.49 -9.98 16.86
C ASP A 106 0.60 -11.04 16.76
N TYR A 107 0.22 -12.32 16.67
CA TYR A 107 1.17 -13.43 16.52
C TYR A 107 2.02 -13.28 15.25
N ILE A 108 1.39 -13.03 14.10
CA ILE A 108 2.14 -12.98 12.85
C ILE A 108 3.01 -11.73 12.72
N VAL A 109 2.58 -10.57 13.26
CA VAL A 109 3.38 -9.34 13.16
C VAL A 109 4.56 -9.32 14.14
N THR A 110 4.49 -10.10 15.22
CA THR A 110 5.57 -10.23 16.20
C THR A 110 6.43 -11.48 16.00
N HIS A 111 6.15 -12.27 14.96
CA HIS A 111 6.88 -13.51 14.74
C HIS A 111 8.32 -13.25 14.35
N LYS A 112 9.26 -13.91 15.04
CA LYS A 112 10.72 -13.69 14.91
C LYS A 112 11.31 -13.89 13.51
N SER A 113 10.61 -14.59 12.62
CA SER A 113 11.02 -14.85 11.25
C SER A 113 10.44 -13.85 10.25
N VAL A 114 9.80 -12.77 10.70
CA VAL A 114 9.32 -11.69 9.84
C VAL A 114 10.36 -10.59 9.82
N ASP A 115 10.91 -10.29 8.66
CA ASP A 115 11.97 -9.31 8.45
C ASP A 115 11.45 -7.96 7.94
N PHE A 116 10.23 -7.93 7.39
CA PHE A 116 9.59 -6.71 6.89
C PHE A 116 8.07 -6.84 6.89
N ILE A 117 7.36 -5.78 7.24
CA ILE A 117 5.89 -5.76 7.20
C ILE A 117 5.40 -4.71 6.22
N ASN A 118 4.60 -5.13 5.25
CA ASN A 118 3.89 -4.25 4.32
C ASN A 118 2.38 -4.36 4.60
N PHE A 119 1.85 -3.35 5.28
CA PHE A 119 0.47 -3.31 5.76
C PHE A 119 -0.35 -2.26 5.03
N THR A 120 -1.56 -2.62 4.60
CA THR A 120 -2.61 -1.68 4.20
C THR A 120 -3.88 -1.98 4.98
N GLY A 121 -4.40 -0.99 5.68
CA GLY A 121 -5.60 -1.13 6.50
C GLY A 121 -5.96 0.13 7.28
N SER A 122 -6.67 -0.02 8.42
CA SER A 122 -7.03 1.11 9.26
C SER A 122 -5.81 1.71 9.98
N THR A 123 -5.87 3.01 10.26
CA THR A 123 -4.84 3.73 11.04
C THR A 123 -4.66 3.09 12.41
N GLU A 124 -5.75 2.77 13.11
CA GLU A 124 -5.72 2.12 14.42
C GLU A 124 -4.91 0.82 14.43
N ILE A 125 -5.12 -0.04 13.42
CA ILE A 125 -4.37 -1.31 13.32
C ILE A 125 -2.91 -1.05 12.93
N GLY A 126 -2.64 -0.09 12.04
CA GLY A 126 -1.27 0.31 11.70
C GLY A 126 -0.49 0.79 12.92
N GLU A 127 -1.08 1.66 13.73
CA GLU A 127 -0.50 2.12 14.99
C GLU A 127 -0.29 0.96 15.99
N ARG A 128 -1.25 0.02 16.06
CA ARG A 128 -1.08 -1.18 16.89
C ARG A 128 0.13 -2.01 16.44
N ILE A 129 0.25 -2.27 15.15
CA ILE A 129 1.40 -3.00 14.58
C ILE A 129 2.70 -2.27 14.92
N SER A 130 2.75 -0.97 14.72
CA SER A 130 3.94 -0.15 15.04
C SER A 130 4.35 -0.23 16.51
N ARG A 131 3.39 -0.34 17.43
CA ARG A 131 3.68 -0.50 18.86
C ARG A 131 4.12 -1.91 19.26
N LEU A 132 3.68 -2.93 18.53
CA LEU A 132 3.99 -4.33 18.81
C LEU A 132 5.33 -4.78 18.24
N THR A 133 5.79 -4.12 17.16
CA THR A 133 7.01 -4.52 16.45
C THR A 133 8.21 -3.68 16.88
N THR A 134 9.36 -4.32 17.03
CA THR A 134 10.64 -3.68 17.34
C THR A 134 11.66 -4.01 16.27
N MET A 135 12.35 -3.01 15.73
CA MET A 135 13.41 -3.15 14.72
C MET A 135 13.01 -3.83 13.39
N VAL A 136 11.73 -4.18 13.20
CA VAL A 136 11.22 -4.66 11.92
C VAL A 136 10.76 -3.45 11.09
N PRO A 137 11.31 -3.22 9.90
CA PRO A 137 10.88 -2.13 9.03
C PRO A 137 9.41 -2.28 8.60
N LEU A 138 8.68 -1.17 8.60
CA LEU A 138 7.25 -1.13 8.29
C LEU A 138 6.99 -0.24 7.08
N LEU A 139 6.22 -0.74 6.11
CA LEU A 139 5.58 0.06 5.07
C LEU A 139 4.07 0.10 5.35
N MET A 140 3.57 1.29 5.67
CA MET A 140 2.19 1.49 6.12
C MET A 140 1.41 2.33 5.10
N GLU A 141 0.30 1.77 4.62
CA GLU A 141 -0.72 2.45 3.84
C GLU A 141 -2.02 2.45 4.65
N LEU A 142 -2.38 3.59 5.19
CA LEU A 142 -3.44 3.70 6.21
C LEU A 142 -4.67 4.44 5.69
N GLY A 143 -5.56 4.81 6.59
CA GLY A 143 -6.75 5.59 6.26
C GLY A 143 -6.44 7.08 6.04
N GLY A 144 -7.43 7.81 5.53
CA GLY A 144 -7.35 9.25 5.31
C GLY A 144 -8.70 9.94 5.46
N LYS A 145 -8.68 11.27 5.46
CA LYS A 145 -9.83 12.17 5.44
C LYS A 145 -9.64 13.20 4.33
N ASP A 146 -9.53 12.72 3.11
CA ASP A 146 -9.20 13.53 1.94
C ASP A 146 -10.26 14.58 1.69
N ALA A 147 -9.83 15.77 1.28
CA ALA A 147 -10.70 16.91 1.08
C ALA A 147 -10.77 17.32 -0.40
N ALA A 148 -11.97 17.64 -0.87
CA ALA A 148 -12.15 18.43 -2.08
C ALA A 148 -12.21 19.91 -1.70
N ILE A 149 -11.53 20.76 -2.43
CA ILE A 149 -11.55 22.22 -2.22
C ILE A 149 -12.26 22.86 -3.42
N VAL A 150 -13.28 23.66 -3.16
CA VAL A 150 -14.11 24.34 -4.17
C VAL A 150 -14.03 25.84 -3.97
N LEU A 151 -13.46 26.53 -4.93
CA LEU A 151 -13.31 27.99 -4.94
C LEU A 151 -14.54 28.68 -5.55
N ALA A 152 -14.64 30.00 -5.40
CA ALA A 152 -15.79 30.77 -5.84
C ALA A 152 -15.99 30.80 -7.37
N ASP A 153 -14.92 30.63 -8.14
CA ASP A 153 -14.88 30.59 -9.60
C ASP A 153 -14.93 29.18 -10.19
N ALA A 154 -15.15 28.15 -9.36
CA ALA A 154 -15.21 26.76 -9.81
C ALA A 154 -16.44 26.47 -10.67
N ASP A 155 -16.29 25.58 -11.65
CA ASP A 155 -17.42 24.94 -12.31
C ASP A 155 -18.11 23.98 -11.32
N LEU A 156 -19.27 24.40 -10.79
CA LEU A 156 -19.98 23.66 -9.74
C LEU A 156 -20.58 22.34 -10.25
N ASP A 157 -20.92 22.20 -11.52
CA ASP A 157 -21.44 20.95 -12.08
C ASP A 157 -20.32 19.90 -12.16
N LEU A 158 -19.16 20.31 -12.65
CA LEU A 158 -17.98 19.47 -12.69
C LEU A 158 -17.52 19.13 -11.27
N ALA A 159 -17.50 20.10 -10.34
CA ALA A 159 -17.12 19.89 -8.95
C ALA A 159 -18.05 18.88 -8.26
N ALA A 160 -19.38 19.05 -8.38
CA ALA A 160 -20.35 18.12 -7.80
C ALA A 160 -20.20 16.70 -8.35
N THR A 161 -20.05 16.55 -9.67
CA THR A 161 -19.82 15.25 -10.32
C THR A 161 -18.58 14.55 -9.76
N ASN A 162 -17.46 15.26 -9.69
CA ASN A 162 -16.20 14.70 -9.17
C ASN A 162 -16.26 14.41 -7.65
N ILE A 163 -16.93 15.25 -6.87
CA ILE A 163 -17.13 15.02 -5.44
C ILE A 163 -17.94 13.75 -5.23
N VAL A 164 -19.05 13.58 -5.92
CA VAL A 164 -19.91 12.38 -5.81
C VAL A 164 -19.15 11.14 -6.23
N ALA A 165 -18.47 11.15 -7.37
CA ALA A 165 -17.65 10.04 -7.81
C ALA A 165 -16.50 9.74 -6.82
N GLY A 166 -15.85 10.77 -6.29
CA GLY A 166 -14.77 10.66 -5.33
C GLY A 166 -15.22 10.16 -3.95
N ALA A 167 -16.41 10.55 -3.50
CA ALA A 167 -16.94 10.21 -2.19
C ALA A 167 -17.61 8.82 -2.15
N TYR A 168 -18.41 8.49 -3.17
CA TYR A 168 -19.33 7.35 -3.12
C TYR A 168 -18.91 6.15 -3.94
N SER A 169 -17.94 6.26 -4.87
CA SER A 169 -17.44 5.07 -5.56
C SER A 169 -16.88 4.06 -4.54
N TYR A 170 -17.11 2.77 -4.77
CA TYR A 170 -16.83 1.70 -3.79
C TYR A 170 -17.56 1.89 -2.45
N SER A 171 -18.71 2.54 -2.44
CA SER A 171 -19.43 2.91 -1.21
C SER A 171 -18.56 3.73 -0.24
N GLY A 172 -17.65 4.56 -0.75
CA GLY A 172 -16.70 5.35 0.02
C GLY A 172 -15.62 4.55 0.74
N GLN A 173 -15.50 3.24 0.49
CA GLN A 173 -14.56 2.36 1.18
C GLN A 173 -13.16 2.41 0.54
N ARG A 174 -12.62 3.61 0.38
CA ARG A 174 -11.27 3.88 -0.12
C ARG A 174 -10.53 4.80 0.86
N CYS A 175 -9.25 4.57 1.02
CA CYS A 175 -8.38 5.48 1.78
C CYS A 175 -8.41 6.90 1.20
N THR A 176 -8.42 7.02 -0.12
CA THR A 176 -8.45 8.25 -0.92
C THR A 176 -9.87 8.76 -1.25
N ALA A 177 -10.94 8.25 -0.63
CA ALA A 177 -12.28 8.77 -0.85
C ALA A 177 -12.39 10.20 -0.31
N VAL A 178 -13.10 11.06 -1.04
CA VAL A 178 -13.45 12.40 -0.57
C VAL A 178 -14.38 12.28 0.66
N LYS A 179 -13.90 12.72 1.79
CA LYS A 179 -14.62 12.64 3.07
C LYS A 179 -14.98 14.01 3.64
N ARG A 180 -14.45 15.08 3.03
CA ARG A 180 -14.73 16.47 3.37
C ARG A 180 -14.78 17.30 2.10
N VAL A 181 -15.65 18.28 2.10
CA VAL A 181 -15.67 19.33 1.07
C VAL A 181 -15.47 20.67 1.75
N LEU A 182 -14.38 21.34 1.40
CA LEU A 182 -14.08 22.69 1.85
C LEU A 182 -14.50 23.62 0.72
N VAL A 183 -15.55 24.38 0.93
CA VAL A 183 -16.15 25.23 -0.10
C VAL A 183 -16.23 26.67 0.39
N VAL A 184 -15.98 27.63 -0.51
CA VAL A 184 -16.17 29.05 -0.22
C VAL A 184 -17.65 29.33 -0.01
N ASP A 185 -17.98 30.09 1.02
CA ASP A 185 -19.34 30.37 1.50
C ASP A 185 -20.28 30.82 0.38
N SER A 186 -19.83 31.71 -0.49
CA SER A 186 -20.64 32.30 -1.58
C SER A 186 -21.20 31.28 -2.59
N VAL A 187 -20.65 30.06 -2.67
CA VAL A 187 -21.09 29.00 -3.59
C VAL A 187 -21.51 27.71 -2.87
N ALA A 188 -21.51 27.72 -1.55
CA ALA A 188 -21.75 26.52 -0.75
C ALA A 188 -23.15 25.93 -0.97
N ASP A 189 -24.21 26.73 -0.86
CA ASP A 189 -25.58 26.26 -1.04
C ASP A 189 -25.84 25.73 -2.44
N ALA A 190 -25.34 26.43 -3.47
CA ALA A 190 -25.45 25.99 -4.85
C ALA A 190 -24.76 24.65 -5.11
N LEU A 191 -23.58 24.44 -4.52
CA LEU A 191 -22.86 23.17 -4.61
C LEU A 191 -23.62 22.03 -3.90
N VAL A 192 -24.17 22.31 -2.71
CA VAL A 192 -24.96 21.32 -1.94
C VAL A 192 -26.17 20.83 -2.74
N GLU A 193 -26.94 21.74 -3.37
CA GLU A 193 -28.10 21.35 -4.19
C GLU A 193 -27.68 20.48 -5.41
N LYS A 194 -26.55 20.81 -6.05
CA LYS A 194 -26.04 19.99 -7.16
C LYS A 194 -25.58 18.59 -6.69
N VAL A 195 -24.89 18.50 -5.58
CA VAL A 195 -24.46 17.21 -5.01
C VAL A 195 -25.70 16.39 -4.61
N LYS A 196 -26.71 16.98 -3.96
CA LYS A 196 -27.97 16.29 -3.61
C LYS A 196 -28.67 15.72 -4.83
N ALA A 197 -28.76 16.47 -5.91
CA ALA A 197 -29.39 16.02 -7.15
C ALA A 197 -28.67 14.81 -7.79
N LEU A 198 -27.37 14.64 -7.54
CA LEU A 198 -26.59 13.53 -8.08
C LEU A 198 -26.60 12.27 -7.21
N VAL A 199 -27.00 12.37 -5.94
CA VAL A 199 -27.04 11.22 -5.02
C VAL A 199 -28.45 10.74 -4.70
N SER A 200 -29.47 11.43 -5.23
CA SER A 200 -30.88 11.05 -5.17
C SER A 200 -31.22 10.01 -6.23
#